data_3ff9f8d91bd7f98e35df6a0260f0d300
#
_entry.id   3ff9f8d91bd7f98e35df6a0260f0d300
#
_cell.length_a   1.000
_cell.length_b   1.000
_cell.length_c   1.000
_cell.angle_alpha   90.00
_cell.angle_beta   90.00
_cell.angle_gamma   90.00
#
_symmetry.space_group_name_H-M   'P 1'
#
loop_
_entity.id
_entity.type
_entity.pdbx_description
1 polymer ?
#
loop_
_entity_poly.entity_id
_entity_poly.type
_entity_poly.pdbx_seq_one_letter_code
_entity_poly.pdbx_strand_id
1 'polypeptide(L)'
;MDGARSVEGARTVPCSASLRMVAGGNPPLPRKPSRYTRTGQLRRRRQPISWKTRLILAFVATVAALLAWATIARSLAPTSNTSLTRFDAIIVLGTPADSDGNPQPNQLARVTEAVREYQRGVAPRLILTGGAAHNRFIEARVMARAAEADGIPASAIYLEQQAMDTMQNACYADRIMKAHGWRSAEIVSAAEHLPRAAMIFNALPPDSAIEWSTHAAPPLRPVSSAYQSAVSAVEVLKTARYLVWARWADSCAP
;
A
#
# COMPACT_ATOMS: atom_id res chain seq x y z
N MET A 1 -53.77 -26.48 -62.43
CA MET A 1 -54.58 -27.65 -62.05
C MET A 1 -55.17 -27.28 -60.72
N ASP A 2 -56.32 -26.66 -60.73
CA ASP A 2 -57.65 -27.26 -60.53
C ASP A 2 -57.81 -27.65 -59.09
N GLY A 3 -58.79 -27.24 -58.35
CA GLY A 3 -60.12 -26.68 -58.56
C GLY A 3 -60.72 -26.52 -57.19
N ALA A 4 -61.41 -25.53 -56.91
CA ALA A 4 -62.81 -25.23 -57.19
C ALA A 4 -63.83 -25.87 -56.21
N ARG A 5 -64.68 -24.95 -55.77
CA ARG A 5 -66.14 -25.04 -55.47
C ARG A 5 -66.54 -25.39 -54.02
N SER A 6 -67.28 -24.53 -53.43
CA SER A 6 -68.71 -24.08 -53.59
C SER A 6 -69.58 -24.81 -52.58
N VAL A 7 -70.61 -24.39 -51.88
CA VAL A 7 -71.73 -23.50 -52.15
C VAL A 7 -72.65 -23.49 -50.93
N GLU A 8 -73.14 -22.37 -50.44
CA GLU A 8 -74.53 -22.01 -50.34
C GLU A 8 -75.45 -22.64 -49.28
N GLY A 9 -76.23 -21.85 -48.60
CA GLY A 9 -77.40 -22.23 -47.80
C GLY A 9 -78.03 -21.05 -47.07
N ALA A 10 -78.76 -20.25 -47.83
CA ALA A 10 -79.67 -19.23 -47.32
C ALA A 10 -80.96 -19.86 -46.78
N ARG A 11 -81.58 -19.34 -45.72
CA ARG A 11 -83.05 -19.29 -45.55
C ARG A 11 -83.44 -18.22 -44.47
N THR A 12 -84.00 -17.19 -45.00
CA THR A 12 -85.33 -16.55 -44.81
C THR A 12 -85.90 -16.32 -43.39
N VAL A 13 -86.27 -15.05 -43.26
CA VAL A 13 -87.05 -14.36 -42.21
C VAL A 13 -88.49 -14.89 -42.09
N PRO A 14 -89.19 -14.69 -40.95
CA PRO A 14 -90.19 -13.63 -41.05
C PRO A 14 -90.30 -12.72 -39.80
N CYS A 15 -90.76 -11.55 -40.15
CA CYS A 15 -91.20 -10.41 -39.38
C CYS A 15 -92.44 -10.71 -38.53
N SER A 16 -92.50 -10.19 -37.30
CA SER A 16 -93.76 -9.79 -36.68
C SER A 16 -93.50 -8.70 -35.63
N ALA A 17 -94.10 -7.58 -35.88
CA ALA A 17 -94.14 -6.39 -35.08
C ALA A 17 -94.97 -6.56 -33.78
N SER A 18 -94.58 -5.95 -32.74
CA SER A 18 -95.47 -5.41 -31.72
C SER A 18 -94.89 -4.20 -31.00
N LEU A 19 -95.44 -3.05 -31.36
CA LEU A 19 -95.20 -1.78 -30.71
C LEU A 19 -95.68 -1.84 -29.24
N ARG A 20 -94.84 -1.53 -28.31
CA ARG A 20 -95.27 -0.96 -26.98
C ARG A 20 -94.36 0.24 -26.68
N MET A 21 -95.02 1.43 -26.74
CA MET A 21 -94.53 2.65 -26.18
C MET A 21 -94.54 2.51 -24.65
N VAL A 22 -93.36 2.70 -24.00
CA VAL A 22 -93.33 3.01 -22.57
C VAL A 22 -92.35 4.17 -22.39
N ALA A 23 -92.84 5.13 -21.71
CA ALA A 23 -92.36 6.41 -21.27
C ALA A 23 -90.87 6.60 -21.05
N GLY A 24 -90.50 7.81 -21.37
CA GLY A 24 -89.15 8.35 -21.22
C GLY A 24 -88.55 8.29 -19.79
N GLY A 25 -87.38 7.82 -19.73
CA GLY A 25 -86.45 8.00 -18.65
C GLY A 25 -85.07 8.20 -19.24
N ASN A 26 -84.54 9.37 -19.08
CA ASN A 26 -83.18 9.66 -19.50
C ASN A 26 -82.17 8.64 -18.91
N PRO A 27 -81.29 8.07 -19.70
CA PRO A 27 -80.24 7.21 -19.14
C PRO A 27 -79.32 8.05 -18.25
N PRO A 28 -78.90 7.53 -17.07
CA PRO A 28 -77.99 8.24 -16.22
C PRO A 28 -76.64 8.42 -16.94
N LEU A 29 -76.14 9.66 -16.93
CA LEU A 29 -74.84 10.02 -17.46
C LEU A 29 -73.73 9.12 -16.84
N PRO A 30 -72.75 8.63 -17.63
CA PRO A 30 -71.68 7.85 -17.09
C PRO A 30 -70.89 8.71 -16.10
N ARG A 31 -70.83 8.28 -14.87
CA ARG A 31 -69.99 8.88 -13.81
C ARG A 31 -68.55 8.78 -14.29
N LYS A 32 -67.91 9.93 -14.59
CA LYS A 32 -66.44 10.01 -14.80
C LYS A 32 -65.76 9.32 -13.60
N PRO A 33 -64.87 8.35 -13.86
CA PRO A 33 -64.11 7.79 -12.74
C PRO A 33 -63.30 8.91 -12.10
N SER A 34 -63.46 9.12 -10.82
CA SER A 34 -62.70 10.02 -9.99
C SER A 34 -61.22 9.63 -10.19
N ARG A 35 -60.45 10.52 -10.82
CA ARG A 35 -59.00 10.42 -10.84
C ARG A 35 -58.44 10.72 -9.42
N TYR A 36 -58.72 9.88 -8.50
CA TYR A 36 -57.92 9.84 -7.29
C TYR A 36 -56.63 9.13 -7.64
N THR A 37 -55.67 9.91 -8.07
CA THR A 37 -54.28 9.46 -8.15
C THR A 37 -53.83 9.12 -6.75
N ARG A 38 -53.98 7.85 -6.41
CA ARG A 38 -53.23 7.26 -5.30
C ARG A 38 -51.77 7.61 -5.58
N THR A 39 -51.15 8.48 -4.81
CA THR A 39 -49.72 8.78 -4.83
C THR A 39 -49.00 7.48 -4.57
N GLY A 40 -48.82 6.71 -5.62
CA GLY A 40 -47.93 5.57 -5.66
C GLY A 40 -46.52 6.11 -5.54
N GLN A 41 -46.01 6.13 -4.31
CA GLN A 41 -44.59 6.22 -4.13
C GLN A 41 -43.95 5.12 -5.00
N LEU A 42 -43.35 5.55 -6.11
CA LEU A 42 -42.52 4.68 -6.95
C LEU A 42 -41.38 4.19 -6.06
N ARG A 43 -41.60 3.08 -5.39
CA ARG A 43 -40.55 2.33 -4.71
C ARG A 43 -39.58 1.93 -5.80
N ARG A 44 -38.56 2.79 -6.07
CA ARG A 44 -37.47 2.47 -6.96
C ARG A 44 -36.94 1.11 -6.52
N ARG A 45 -37.28 0.07 -7.22
CA ARG A 45 -36.66 -1.25 -7.08
C ARG A 45 -35.19 -1.04 -7.36
N ARG A 46 -34.38 -1.01 -6.29
CA ARG A 46 -32.91 -1.03 -6.44
C ARG A 46 -32.59 -2.30 -7.19
N GLN A 47 -32.12 -2.17 -8.41
CA GLN A 47 -31.66 -3.32 -9.17
C GLN A 47 -30.56 -4.01 -8.38
N PRO A 48 -30.57 -5.34 -8.24
CA PRO A 48 -29.53 -6.06 -7.52
C PRO A 48 -28.19 -5.82 -8.22
N ILE A 49 -27.21 -5.38 -7.41
CA ILE A 49 -25.83 -5.17 -7.89
C ILE A 49 -25.33 -6.49 -8.48
N SER A 50 -24.78 -6.43 -9.70
CA SER A 50 -24.23 -7.61 -10.39
C SER A 50 -23.13 -8.29 -9.57
N TRP A 51 -22.95 -9.59 -9.73
CA TRP A 51 -21.92 -10.33 -9.02
C TRP A 51 -20.51 -9.80 -9.36
N LYS A 52 -20.27 -9.36 -10.61
CA LYS A 52 -19.00 -8.72 -11.03
C LYS A 52 -18.76 -7.43 -10.26
N THR A 53 -19.78 -6.58 -10.10
CA THR A 53 -19.66 -5.34 -9.31
C THR A 53 -19.39 -5.64 -7.84
N ARG A 54 -20.01 -6.68 -7.27
CA ARG A 54 -19.73 -7.10 -5.87
C ARG A 54 -18.29 -7.56 -5.70
N LEU A 55 -17.73 -8.31 -6.66
CA LEU A 55 -16.33 -8.72 -6.63
C LEU A 55 -15.37 -7.53 -6.72
N ILE A 56 -15.65 -6.57 -7.62
CA ILE A 56 -14.85 -5.35 -7.73
C ILE A 56 -14.89 -4.55 -6.42
N LEU A 57 -16.08 -4.36 -5.86
CA LEU A 57 -16.23 -3.65 -4.58
C LEU A 57 -15.51 -4.36 -3.44
N ALA A 58 -15.60 -5.69 -3.36
CA ALA A 58 -14.89 -6.49 -2.38
C ALA A 58 -13.37 -6.35 -2.53
N PHE A 59 -12.86 -6.43 -3.74
CA PHE A 59 -11.44 -6.22 -4.04
C PHE A 59 -10.96 -4.84 -3.62
N VAL A 60 -11.69 -3.77 -4.02
CA VAL A 60 -11.37 -2.39 -3.64
C VAL A 60 -11.39 -2.22 -2.11
N ALA A 61 -12.40 -2.77 -1.44
CA ALA A 61 -12.49 -2.71 0.03
C ALA A 61 -11.32 -3.44 0.70
N THR A 62 -10.91 -4.60 0.18
CA THR A 62 -9.77 -5.36 0.71
C THR A 62 -8.47 -4.57 0.53
N VAL A 63 -8.23 -3.99 -0.64
CA VAL A 63 -7.04 -3.14 -0.88
C VAL A 63 -7.05 -1.93 0.05
N ALA A 64 -8.18 -1.23 0.18
CA ALA A 64 -8.32 -0.09 1.09
C ALA A 64 -8.03 -0.48 2.56
N ALA A 65 -8.56 -1.63 3.00
CA ALA A 65 -8.31 -2.15 4.35
C ALA A 65 -6.83 -2.49 4.58
N LEU A 66 -6.16 -3.10 3.60
CA LEU A 66 -4.72 -3.40 3.66
C LEU A 66 -3.87 -2.12 3.74
N LEU A 67 -4.20 -1.10 2.96
CA LEU A 67 -3.49 0.18 2.99
C LEU A 67 -3.72 0.93 4.31
N ALA A 68 -4.96 0.92 4.82
CA ALA A 68 -5.28 1.48 6.12
C ALA A 68 -4.51 0.75 7.24
N TRP A 69 -4.47 -0.58 7.21
CA TRP A 69 -3.71 -1.37 8.16
C TRP A 69 -2.20 -1.08 8.08
N ALA A 70 -1.62 -1.02 6.87
CA ALA A 70 -0.23 -0.65 6.69
C ALA A 70 0.08 0.76 7.24
N THR A 71 -0.83 1.72 7.05
CA THR A 71 -0.69 3.08 7.59
C THR A 71 -0.72 3.08 9.11
N ILE A 72 -1.66 2.35 9.73
CA ILE A 72 -1.75 2.21 11.18
C ILE A 72 -0.49 1.51 11.73
N ALA A 73 -0.06 0.40 11.11
CA ALA A 73 1.14 -0.30 11.53
C ALA A 73 2.39 0.60 11.50
N ARG A 74 2.51 1.47 10.49
CA ARG A 74 3.59 2.46 10.40
C ARG A 74 3.54 3.48 11.52
N SER A 75 2.34 3.97 11.87
CA SER A 75 2.20 4.95 12.96
C SER A 75 2.45 4.36 14.36
N LEU A 76 2.30 3.04 14.50
CA LEU A 76 2.56 2.30 15.73
C LEU A 76 3.92 1.60 15.74
N ALA A 77 4.73 1.75 14.69
CA ALA A 77 6.04 1.13 14.62
C ALA A 77 6.93 1.65 15.77
N PRO A 78 7.64 0.76 16.48
CA PRO A 78 8.55 1.19 17.53
C PRO A 78 9.69 2.01 16.94
N THR A 79 10.10 3.06 17.62
CA THR A 79 11.26 3.87 17.20
C THR A 79 12.54 3.43 17.90
N SER A 80 12.43 2.65 18.98
CA SER A 80 13.54 2.14 19.77
C SER A 80 13.08 0.96 20.61
N ASN A 81 13.98 0.04 20.93
CA ASN A 81 13.78 -1.00 21.96
C ASN A 81 14.72 -0.83 23.15
N THR A 82 15.44 0.29 23.24
CA THR A 82 16.41 0.58 24.29
C THR A 82 16.35 2.05 24.70
N SER A 83 16.90 2.35 25.89
CA SER A 83 17.13 3.71 26.38
C SER A 83 18.57 4.18 26.16
N LEU A 84 19.40 3.40 25.49
CA LEU A 84 20.80 3.77 25.21
C LEU A 84 20.87 5.02 24.34
N THR A 85 21.87 5.85 24.60
CA THR A 85 22.21 7.05 23.80
C THR A 85 23.57 6.93 23.13
N ARG A 86 24.29 5.83 23.40
CA ARG A 86 25.55 5.44 22.75
C ARG A 86 25.47 3.98 22.38
N PHE A 87 26.01 3.66 21.24
CA PHE A 87 25.86 2.37 20.60
C PHE A 87 27.21 1.80 20.19
N ASP A 88 27.25 0.50 19.92
CA ASP A 88 28.44 -0.16 19.39
C ASP A 88 28.67 0.19 17.92
N ALA A 89 27.60 0.42 17.16
CA ALA A 89 27.67 0.77 15.75
C ALA A 89 26.51 1.69 15.31
N ILE A 90 26.72 2.42 14.21
CA ILE A 90 25.65 3.07 13.43
C ILE A 90 25.42 2.23 12.18
N ILE A 91 24.19 1.71 12.00
CA ILE A 91 23.79 0.97 10.81
C ILE A 91 23.13 1.93 9.84
N VAL A 92 23.71 2.12 8.67
CA VAL A 92 23.16 2.98 7.60
C VAL A 92 22.49 2.10 6.55
N LEU A 93 21.18 2.24 6.43
CA LEU A 93 20.42 1.45 5.46
C LEU A 93 20.63 1.94 4.03
N GLY A 94 20.92 1.00 3.13
CA GLY A 94 21.18 1.25 1.73
C GLY A 94 19.99 1.87 0.99
N THR A 95 20.32 2.53 -0.10
CA THR A 95 19.39 3.04 -1.12
C THR A 95 20.18 3.22 -2.42
N PRO A 96 19.54 3.10 -3.60
CA PRO A 96 20.25 3.08 -4.88
C PRO A 96 21.15 4.27 -5.12
N ALA A 97 22.33 4.02 -5.71
CA ALA A 97 23.14 5.03 -6.37
C ALA A 97 22.47 5.49 -7.69
N ASP A 98 22.99 6.56 -8.29
CA ASP A 98 22.61 6.97 -9.64
C ASP A 98 23.20 6.03 -10.72
N SER A 99 22.90 6.31 -12.00
CA SER A 99 23.38 5.52 -13.14
C SER A 99 24.91 5.51 -13.30
N ASP A 100 25.59 6.49 -12.73
CA ASP A 100 27.03 6.70 -12.84
C ASP A 100 27.77 6.21 -11.58
N GLY A 101 27.04 5.77 -10.56
CA GLY A 101 27.58 5.27 -9.31
C GLY A 101 27.89 6.36 -8.29
N ASN A 102 27.30 7.55 -8.46
CA ASN A 102 27.36 8.60 -7.45
C ASN A 102 26.21 8.42 -6.44
N PRO A 103 26.39 8.89 -5.19
CA PRO A 103 25.32 8.82 -4.21
C PRO A 103 24.17 9.74 -4.60
N GLN A 104 22.96 9.20 -4.67
CA GLN A 104 21.75 10.02 -4.82
C GLN A 104 21.52 10.89 -3.56
N PRO A 105 20.74 12.00 -3.66
CA PRO A 105 20.53 12.91 -2.54
C PRO A 105 20.04 12.24 -1.25
N ASN A 106 19.17 11.23 -1.36
CA ASN A 106 18.70 10.46 -0.22
C ASN A 106 19.80 9.58 0.40
N GLN A 107 20.64 8.96 -0.44
CA GLN A 107 21.77 8.16 0.02
C GLN A 107 22.81 9.05 0.72
N LEU A 108 23.15 10.18 0.11
CA LEU A 108 24.09 11.13 0.68
C LEU A 108 23.57 11.71 2.00
N ALA A 109 22.27 12.00 2.11
CA ALA A 109 21.67 12.48 3.36
C ALA A 109 21.88 11.49 4.52
N ARG A 110 21.68 10.19 4.27
CA ARG A 110 21.90 9.14 5.29
C ARG A 110 23.38 9.06 5.70
N VAL A 111 24.30 9.12 4.74
CA VAL A 111 25.74 9.10 5.03
C VAL A 111 26.13 10.33 5.82
N THR A 112 25.74 11.52 5.39
CA THR A 112 26.07 12.77 6.08
C THR A 112 25.55 12.77 7.53
N GLU A 113 24.34 12.23 7.76
CA GLU A 113 23.82 12.16 9.12
C GLU A 113 24.55 11.12 9.95
N ALA A 114 24.87 9.95 9.40
CA ALA A 114 25.68 8.94 10.09
C ALA A 114 27.09 9.43 10.44
N VAL A 115 27.72 10.21 9.56
CA VAL A 115 28.99 10.88 9.82
C VAL A 115 28.87 11.86 10.98
N ARG A 116 27.77 12.61 11.04
CA ARG A 116 27.48 13.54 12.13
C ARG A 116 27.34 12.84 13.48
N GLU A 117 26.59 11.73 13.51
CA GLU A 117 26.41 10.91 14.70
C GLU A 117 27.73 10.24 15.13
N TYR A 118 28.54 9.77 14.19
CA TYR A 118 29.89 9.27 14.49
C TYR A 118 30.78 10.36 15.12
N GLN A 119 30.81 11.55 14.56
CA GLN A 119 31.59 12.70 15.06
C GLN A 119 31.11 13.17 16.43
N ARG A 120 29.82 13.01 16.73
CA ARG A 120 29.25 13.25 18.07
C ARG A 120 29.60 12.18 19.10
N GLY A 121 30.22 11.09 18.67
CA GLY A 121 30.60 9.97 19.53
C GLY A 121 29.42 9.08 19.93
N VAL A 122 28.35 9.07 19.13
CA VAL A 122 27.19 8.18 19.34
C VAL A 122 27.59 6.73 19.19
N ALA A 123 28.43 6.42 18.19
CA ALA A 123 29.07 5.11 18.07
C ALA A 123 30.45 5.23 17.38
N PRO A 124 31.39 4.31 17.67
CA PRO A 124 32.73 4.35 17.09
C PRO A 124 32.84 3.69 15.71
N ARG A 125 31.72 3.22 15.12
CA ARG A 125 31.74 2.44 13.86
C ARG A 125 30.50 2.70 13.02
N LEU A 126 30.68 2.58 11.71
CA LEU A 126 29.59 2.57 10.73
C LEU A 126 29.48 1.18 10.11
N ILE A 127 28.26 0.63 10.04
CA ILE A 127 27.92 -0.52 9.21
C ILE A 127 27.08 0.01 8.06
N LEU A 128 27.65 0.02 6.86
CA LEU A 128 26.97 0.49 5.65
C LEU A 128 26.42 -0.71 4.90
N THR A 129 25.09 -0.75 4.72
CA THR A 129 24.41 -1.93 4.16
C THR A 129 23.85 -1.67 2.77
N GLY A 130 23.81 -2.72 1.95
CA GLY A 130 23.18 -2.71 0.63
C GLY A 130 24.09 -3.19 -0.48
N GLY A 131 23.59 -4.17 -1.21
CA GLY A 131 24.21 -4.75 -2.41
C GLY A 131 23.89 -3.98 -3.68
N ALA A 132 23.93 -4.67 -4.81
CA ALA A 132 23.61 -4.14 -6.13
C ALA A 132 22.13 -4.40 -6.50
N ALA A 133 21.19 -4.03 -5.63
CA ALA A 133 19.78 -4.40 -5.74
C ALA A 133 19.06 -3.74 -6.93
N HIS A 134 19.47 -2.55 -7.36
CA HIS A 134 18.74 -1.74 -8.36
C HIS A 134 19.55 -1.44 -9.62
N ASN A 135 20.87 -1.50 -9.51
CA ASN A 135 21.81 -1.27 -10.62
C ASN A 135 23.13 -2.01 -10.33
N ARG A 136 24.15 -1.84 -11.18
CA ARG A 136 25.45 -2.50 -11.03
C ARG A 136 26.31 -2.02 -9.84
N PHE A 137 25.92 -0.96 -9.17
CA PHE A 137 26.70 -0.36 -8.09
C PHE A 137 26.26 -0.90 -6.73
N ILE A 138 27.22 -1.34 -5.94
CA ILE A 138 27.00 -1.80 -4.56
C ILE A 138 26.78 -0.58 -3.69
N GLU A 139 25.57 -0.47 -3.13
CA GLU A 139 25.13 0.69 -2.35
C GLU A 139 26.06 0.98 -1.17
N ALA A 140 26.47 -0.05 -0.43
CA ALA A 140 27.39 0.08 0.70
C ALA A 140 28.75 0.68 0.29
N ARG A 141 29.28 0.32 -0.89
CA ARG A 141 30.55 0.88 -1.38
C ARG A 141 30.42 2.35 -1.79
N VAL A 142 29.27 2.70 -2.36
CA VAL A 142 29.01 4.11 -2.73
C VAL A 142 28.93 4.96 -1.49
N MET A 143 28.23 4.48 -0.44
CA MET A 143 28.16 5.15 0.85
C MET A 143 29.53 5.24 1.54
N ALA A 144 30.35 4.20 1.47
CA ALA A 144 31.69 4.22 2.07
C ALA A 144 32.58 5.32 1.49
N ARG A 145 32.62 5.43 0.15
CA ARG A 145 33.38 6.52 -0.51
C ARG A 145 32.92 7.91 -0.02
N ALA A 146 31.63 8.09 0.17
CA ALA A 146 31.10 9.36 0.69
C ALA A 146 31.50 9.58 2.17
N ALA A 147 31.40 8.54 3.01
CA ALA A 147 31.78 8.64 4.43
C ALA A 147 33.31 8.89 4.59
N GLU A 148 34.14 8.23 3.78
CA GLU A 148 35.59 8.45 3.78
C GLU A 148 35.94 9.87 3.31
N ALA A 149 35.25 10.40 2.30
CA ALA A 149 35.42 11.77 1.83
C ALA A 149 35.05 12.80 2.91
N ASP A 150 34.09 12.45 3.80
CA ASP A 150 33.67 13.26 4.96
C ASP A 150 34.53 12.98 6.22
N GLY A 151 35.67 12.25 6.07
CA GLY A 151 36.70 12.09 7.09
C GLY A 151 36.53 10.89 8.02
N ILE A 152 35.64 9.94 7.72
CA ILE A 152 35.54 8.69 8.49
C ILE A 152 36.71 7.78 8.11
N PRO A 153 37.50 7.28 9.06
CA PRO A 153 38.59 6.37 8.76
C PRO A 153 38.04 5.02 8.27
N ALA A 154 38.66 4.46 7.20
CA ALA A 154 38.25 3.17 6.65
C ALA A 154 38.19 2.03 7.69
N SER A 155 39.02 2.10 8.74
CA SER A 155 39.00 1.14 9.86
C SER A 155 37.73 1.19 10.72
N ALA A 156 36.97 2.27 10.65
CA ALA A 156 35.70 2.40 11.33
C ALA A 156 34.48 2.02 10.45
N ILE A 157 34.70 1.66 9.18
CA ILE A 157 33.65 1.34 8.22
C ILE A 157 33.60 -0.17 7.98
N TYR A 158 32.42 -0.73 8.19
CA TYR A 158 32.09 -2.13 7.93
C TYR A 158 31.07 -2.21 6.80
N LEU A 159 31.35 -3.02 5.78
CA LEU A 159 30.52 -3.09 4.57
C LEU A 159 29.70 -4.38 4.55
N GLU A 160 28.39 -4.20 4.47
CA GLU A 160 27.48 -5.26 4.09
C GLU A 160 27.09 -5.04 2.60
N GLN A 161 27.47 -5.95 1.70
CA GLN A 161 27.45 -5.74 0.26
C GLN A 161 26.51 -6.68 -0.50
N GLN A 162 25.76 -7.51 0.19
CA GLN A 162 24.96 -8.58 -0.42
C GLN A 162 23.45 -8.32 -0.36
N ALA A 163 23.00 -7.49 0.58
CA ALA A 163 21.59 -7.24 0.80
C ALA A 163 20.90 -6.66 -0.44
N MET A 164 19.79 -7.29 -0.83
CA MET A 164 18.97 -6.90 -1.96
C MET A 164 17.67 -6.23 -1.53
N ASP A 165 17.37 -6.22 -0.24
CA ASP A 165 16.20 -5.57 0.34
C ASP A 165 16.44 -5.18 1.81
N THR A 166 15.45 -4.52 2.43
CA THR A 166 15.58 -4.02 3.81
C THR A 166 15.64 -5.14 4.85
N MET A 167 15.02 -6.30 4.60
CA MET A 167 15.11 -7.43 5.52
C MET A 167 16.53 -8.00 5.53
N GLN A 168 17.11 -8.19 4.36
CA GLN A 168 18.49 -8.62 4.22
C GLN A 168 19.47 -7.59 4.79
N ASN A 169 19.21 -6.28 4.61
CA ASN A 169 20.02 -5.25 5.29
C ASN A 169 20.03 -5.47 6.80
N ALA A 170 18.88 -5.71 7.43
CA ALA A 170 18.81 -5.93 8.86
C ALA A 170 19.47 -7.26 9.28
N CYS A 171 19.17 -8.37 8.59
CA CYS A 171 19.73 -9.68 8.89
C CYS A 171 21.26 -9.73 8.73
N TYR A 172 21.78 -9.13 7.68
CA TYR A 172 23.21 -9.18 7.40
C TYR A 172 23.99 -8.18 8.27
N ALA A 173 23.39 -7.04 8.62
CA ALA A 173 23.94 -6.17 9.65
C ALA A 173 24.00 -6.88 11.01
N ASP A 174 22.95 -7.62 11.41
CA ASP A 174 22.93 -8.44 12.62
C ASP A 174 24.07 -9.49 12.64
N ARG A 175 24.34 -10.14 11.51
CA ARG A 175 25.47 -11.07 11.37
C ARG A 175 26.82 -10.39 11.64
N ILE A 176 27.03 -9.18 11.09
CA ILE A 176 28.24 -8.39 11.35
C ILE A 176 28.31 -8.04 12.84
N MET A 177 27.23 -7.58 13.43
CA MET A 177 27.15 -7.27 14.85
C MET A 177 27.54 -8.47 15.71
N LYS A 178 26.92 -9.64 15.45
CA LYS A 178 27.21 -10.90 16.15
C LYS A 178 28.66 -11.34 16.00
N ALA A 179 29.21 -11.28 14.78
CA ALA A 179 30.60 -11.68 14.51
C ALA A 179 31.62 -10.87 15.31
N HIS A 180 31.27 -9.64 15.67
CA HIS A 180 32.11 -8.74 16.45
C HIS A 180 31.72 -8.64 17.92
N GLY A 181 30.66 -9.32 18.36
CA GLY A 181 30.16 -9.24 19.74
C GLY A 181 29.48 -7.92 20.08
N TRP A 182 29.09 -7.12 19.09
CA TRP A 182 28.36 -5.86 19.26
C TRP A 182 26.88 -6.13 19.50
N ARG A 183 26.27 -5.37 20.40
CA ARG A 183 24.91 -5.62 20.86
C ARG A 183 23.97 -4.43 20.74
N SER A 184 24.47 -3.25 20.37
CA SER A 184 23.66 -2.05 20.29
C SER A 184 23.96 -1.26 19.03
N ALA A 185 22.91 -0.74 18.37
CA ALA A 185 23.04 -0.02 17.12
C ALA A 185 22.05 1.16 16.98
N GLU A 186 22.54 2.26 16.42
CA GLU A 186 21.69 3.30 15.89
C GLU A 186 21.41 3.05 14.41
N ILE A 187 20.14 3.03 14.01
CA ILE A 187 19.71 2.75 12.65
C ILE A 187 19.41 4.05 11.93
N VAL A 188 20.27 4.44 11.00
CA VAL A 188 20.13 5.68 10.24
C VAL A 188 19.46 5.42 8.90
N SER A 189 18.38 6.14 8.61
CA SER A 189 17.69 6.11 7.34
C SER A 189 16.82 7.35 7.11
N ALA A 190 16.21 7.49 5.92
CA ALA A 190 15.24 8.54 5.69
C ALA A 190 14.00 8.38 6.60
N ALA A 191 13.44 9.49 7.08
CA ALA A 191 12.35 9.49 8.05
C ALA A 191 11.14 8.63 7.60
N GLU A 192 10.77 8.72 6.34
CA GLU A 192 9.65 7.95 5.76
C GLU A 192 9.92 6.45 5.67
N HIS A 193 11.19 6.03 5.66
CA HIS A 193 11.59 4.62 5.64
C HIS A 193 11.63 4.01 7.05
N LEU A 194 11.96 4.78 8.07
CA LEU A 194 12.21 4.30 9.45
C LEU A 194 11.08 3.46 10.05
N PRO A 195 9.78 3.79 9.89
CA PRO A 195 8.73 2.93 10.47
C PRO A 195 8.77 1.50 9.93
N ARG A 196 9.06 1.31 8.65
CA ARG A 196 9.19 -0.04 8.06
C ARG A 196 10.50 -0.72 8.50
N ALA A 197 11.58 0.01 8.55
CA ALA A 197 12.85 -0.50 9.05
C ALA A 197 12.71 -0.96 10.51
N ALA A 198 12.11 -0.15 11.37
CA ALA A 198 11.87 -0.48 12.77
C ALA A 198 11.04 -1.78 12.96
N MET A 199 9.97 -1.95 12.18
CA MET A 199 9.20 -3.20 12.19
C MET A 199 10.06 -4.42 11.80
N ILE A 200 10.99 -4.24 10.85
CA ILE A 200 11.89 -5.31 10.40
C ILE A 200 12.91 -5.64 11.50
N PHE A 201 13.57 -4.64 12.07
CA PHE A 201 14.52 -4.87 13.17
C PHE A 201 13.85 -5.48 14.41
N ASN A 202 12.60 -5.09 14.69
CA ASN A 202 11.83 -5.69 15.78
C ASN A 202 11.40 -7.15 15.51
N ALA A 203 11.44 -7.57 14.25
CA ALA A 203 11.09 -8.93 13.81
C ALA A 203 12.32 -9.82 13.53
N LEU A 204 13.54 -9.34 13.84
CA LEU A 204 14.74 -10.16 13.74
C LEU A 204 14.61 -11.42 14.62
N PRO A 205 15.32 -12.52 14.27
CA PRO A 205 15.26 -13.76 15.04
C PRO A 205 15.58 -13.55 16.54
N PRO A 206 15.03 -14.37 17.44
CA PRO A 206 15.20 -14.22 18.90
C PRO A 206 16.65 -14.28 19.38
N ASP A 207 17.55 -14.89 18.60
CA ASP A 207 18.98 -14.91 18.84
C ASP A 207 19.69 -13.60 18.43
N SER A 208 18.98 -12.70 17.75
CA SER A 208 19.41 -11.33 17.51
C SER A 208 19.13 -10.50 18.75
N ALA A 209 20.08 -10.44 19.66
CA ALA A 209 19.96 -9.66 20.90
C ALA A 209 20.38 -8.20 20.71
N ILE A 210 20.09 -7.59 19.54
CA ILE A 210 20.47 -6.20 19.29
C ILE A 210 19.50 -5.25 19.99
N GLU A 211 20.05 -4.36 20.83
CA GLU A 211 19.36 -3.15 21.27
C GLU A 211 19.53 -2.07 20.21
N TRP A 212 18.42 -1.43 19.79
CA TRP A 212 18.49 -0.47 18.70
C TRP A 212 17.59 0.73 18.92
N SER A 213 17.97 1.84 18.27
CA SER A 213 17.16 3.05 18.13
C SER A 213 17.20 3.52 16.68
N THR A 214 16.14 4.15 16.22
CA THR A 214 16.11 4.75 14.86
C THR A 214 16.52 6.20 14.91
N HIS A 215 17.27 6.64 13.89
CA HIS A 215 17.65 8.02 13.69
C HIS A 215 17.32 8.47 12.28
N ALA A 216 16.58 9.58 12.16
CA ALA A 216 16.14 10.10 10.87
C ALA A 216 17.21 10.99 10.23
N ALA A 217 17.64 10.63 9.04
CA ALA A 217 18.48 11.51 8.21
C ALA A 217 17.60 12.59 7.54
N PRO A 218 17.80 13.86 7.87
CA PRO A 218 17.07 14.95 7.23
C PRO A 218 17.52 15.12 5.78
N PRO A 219 16.62 15.49 4.86
CA PRO A 219 17.00 15.73 3.47
C PRO A 219 17.98 16.91 3.39
N LEU A 220 19.04 16.79 2.57
CA LEU A 220 20.07 17.82 2.40
C LEU A 220 19.54 19.13 1.78
N ARG A 221 18.39 19.06 1.11
CA ARG A 221 17.70 20.22 0.53
C ARG A 221 16.21 20.12 0.82
N PRO A 222 15.52 21.25 0.94
CA PRO A 222 14.06 21.24 1.07
C PRO A 222 13.41 20.46 -0.07
N VAL A 223 12.49 19.57 0.27
CA VAL A 223 11.70 18.77 -0.69
C VAL A 223 10.25 19.24 -0.68
N SER A 224 9.58 19.20 -1.84
CA SER A 224 8.19 19.61 -1.92
C SER A 224 7.27 18.67 -1.15
N SER A 225 6.15 19.20 -0.64
CA SER A 225 5.13 18.38 0.04
C SER A 225 4.56 17.28 -0.86
N ALA A 226 4.44 17.55 -2.16
CA ALA A 226 4.01 16.55 -3.15
C ALA A 226 5.00 15.39 -3.25
N TYR A 227 6.30 15.66 -3.28
CA TYR A 227 7.32 14.61 -3.26
C TYR A 227 7.27 13.80 -1.96
N GLN A 228 7.19 14.45 -0.80
CA GLN A 228 7.08 13.77 0.50
C GLN A 228 5.84 12.87 0.55
N SER A 229 4.70 13.35 0.05
CA SER A 229 3.47 12.55 -0.01
C SER A 229 3.62 11.34 -0.92
N ALA A 230 4.25 11.50 -2.08
CA ALA A 230 4.50 10.40 -3.02
C ALA A 230 5.42 9.33 -2.41
N VAL A 231 6.53 9.72 -1.78
CA VAL A 231 7.46 8.79 -1.12
C VAL A 231 6.77 8.09 0.05
N SER A 232 5.99 8.80 0.85
CA SER A 232 5.21 8.22 1.95
C SER A 232 4.19 7.18 1.44
N ALA A 233 3.49 7.47 0.34
CA ALA A 233 2.56 6.51 -0.27
C ALA A 233 3.28 5.24 -0.76
N VAL A 234 4.45 5.39 -1.39
CA VAL A 234 5.29 4.24 -1.80
C VAL A 234 5.72 3.42 -0.58
N GLU A 235 6.10 4.06 0.52
CA GLU A 235 6.49 3.35 1.74
C GLU A 235 5.29 2.65 2.42
N VAL A 236 4.06 3.19 2.31
CA VAL A 236 2.85 2.47 2.74
C VAL A 236 2.65 1.20 1.90
N LEU A 237 2.81 1.26 0.58
CA LEU A 237 2.71 0.08 -0.29
C LEU A 237 3.78 -0.97 0.02
N LYS A 238 5.03 -0.55 0.23
CA LYS A 238 6.12 -1.45 0.64
C LYS A 238 5.85 -2.07 2.01
N THR A 239 5.25 -1.31 2.93
CA THR A 239 4.86 -1.81 4.25
C THR A 239 3.73 -2.83 4.14
N ALA A 240 2.70 -2.58 3.32
CA ALA A 240 1.64 -3.56 3.06
C ALA A 240 2.21 -4.87 2.50
N ARG A 241 3.12 -4.79 1.52
CA ARG A 241 3.84 -5.96 1.00
C ARG A 241 4.63 -6.69 2.09
N TYR A 242 5.34 -5.95 2.95
CA TYR A 242 6.06 -6.53 4.08
C TYR A 242 5.13 -7.29 5.02
N LEU A 243 4.02 -6.69 5.43
CA LEU A 243 3.08 -7.28 6.38
C LEU A 243 2.37 -8.52 5.83
N VAL A 244 2.07 -8.57 4.54
CA VAL A 244 1.34 -9.68 3.91
C VAL A 244 2.27 -10.81 3.50
N TRP A 245 3.46 -10.50 3.02
CA TRP A 245 4.33 -11.47 2.35
C TRP A 245 5.73 -11.56 2.97
N ALA A 246 6.49 -10.44 2.97
CA ALA A 246 7.93 -10.49 3.19
C ALA A 246 8.31 -10.94 4.60
N ARG A 247 7.52 -10.59 5.63
CA ARG A 247 7.76 -11.01 7.02
C ARG A 247 7.72 -12.53 7.25
N TRP A 248 7.12 -13.27 6.32
CA TRP A 248 6.95 -14.73 6.37
C TRP A 248 7.95 -15.46 5.46
N ALA A 249 8.65 -14.72 4.61
CA ALA A 249 9.71 -15.26 3.78
C ALA A 249 10.97 -15.39 4.64
N ASP A 250 11.72 -16.48 4.46
CA ASP A 250 13.03 -16.64 5.11
C ASP A 250 14.07 -15.75 4.40
N SER A 251 14.01 -14.46 4.70
CA SER A 251 14.87 -13.44 4.07
C SER A 251 16.25 -13.36 4.73
N CYS A 252 16.45 -14.08 5.84
CA CYS A 252 17.73 -14.17 6.53
C CYS A 252 18.59 -15.34 6.05
N ALA A 253 18.06 -16.23 5.20
CA ALA A 253 18.86 -17.26 4.55
C ALA A 253 19.93 -16.63 3.63
N PRO A 254 21.11 -17.27 3.51
CA PRO A 254 22.17 -16.79 2.64
C PRO A 254 21.80 -16.81 1.16
#